data_082375e32af52ae56d1f73d528191565
#
_entry.id   082375e32af52ae56d1f73d528191565
#
_cell.length_a   1.000
_cell.length_b   1.000
_cell.length_c   1.000
_cell.angle_alpha   90.00
_cell.angle_beta   90.00
_cell.angle_gamma   90.00
#
_symmetry.space_group_name_H-M   'P 1'
#
loop_
_entity.id
_entity.type
_entity.pdbx_description
1 polymer ?
#
loop_
_entity_poly.entity_id
_entity_poly.type
_entity_poly.pdbx_seq_one_letter_code
_entity_poly.pdbx_strand_id
1 'polypeptide(L)'
;MFRLARTKSVSAALSVFATLLFVVGCASNPTADTISGEAPSGLSAADVQAAVLEGCGARGWACKVIDDKTIEGSIWVRGKHFVKVNIVSSQYSFNINYADSENLEYDPDTNTIHGGYQSWVTNLMGDIANALLRKAA
;
A
#
# COMPACT_ATOMS: atom_id res chain seq x y z
N MET A 1 29.92 80.24 -1.91
CA MET A 1 29.29 79.44 -2.97
C MET A 1 29.32 77.99 -2.57
N PHE A 2 28.21 77.49 -2.16
CA PHE A 2 28.12 76.09 -1.79
C PHE A 2 27.61 75.28 -3.00
N ARG A 3 28.42 74.36 -3.50
CA ARG A 3 28.01 73.39 -4.50
C ARG A 3 27.38 72.20 -3.79
N LEU A 4 26.10 72.04 -3.97
CA LEU A 4 25.37 70.85 -3.57
C LEU A 4 25.79 69.70 -4.48
N ALA A 5 26.49 68.71 -3.91
CA ALA A 5 26.79 67.49 -4.58
C ALA A 5 25.47 66.66 -4.71
N ARG A 6 25.02 66.44 -5.94
CA ARG A 6 23.93 65.56 -6.22
C ARG A 6 24.41 64.13 -5.99
N THR A 7 24.03 63.55 -4.90
CA THR A 7 24.14 62.12 -4.72
C THR A 7 23.18 61.40 -5.64
N LYS A 8 23.69 60.75 -6.66
CA LYS A 8 22.92 59.83 -7.45
C LYS A 8 22.60 58.60 -6.60
N SER A 9 21.35 58.46 -6.17
CA SER A 9 20.91 57.24 -5.56
C SER A 9 20.85 56.15 -6.64
N VAL A 10 21.72 55.19 -6.57
CA VAL A 10 21.67 53.97 -7.36
C VAL A 10 20.64 53.10 -6.73
N SER A 11 19.43 53.07 -7.33
CA SER A 11 18.43 52.08 -6.96
C SER A 11 18.91 50.72 -7.44
N ALA A 12 19.45 49.94 -6.53
CA ALA A 12 19.69 48.52 -6.78
C ALA A 12 18.33 47.84 -6.87
N ALA A 13 17.90 47.55 -8.09
CA ALA A 13 16.76 46.68 -8.32
C ALA A 13 17.15 45.27 -7.88
N LEU A 14 16.68 44.85 -6.71
CA LEU A 14 16.80 43.48 -6.24
C LEU A 14 15.84 42.63 -7.08
N SER A 15 16.35 42.03 -8.16
CA SER A 15 15.63 41.01 -8.89
C SER A 15 15.57 39.77 -8.02
N VAL A 16 14.47 39.60 -7.30
CA VAL A 16 14.14 38.33 -6.65
C VAL A 16 13.80 37.36 -7.74
N PHE A 17 14.77 36.57 -8.20
CA PHE A 17 14.52 35.38 -8.97
C PHE A 17 13.84 34.37 -8.04
N ALA A 18 12.52 34.32 -8.08
CA ALA A 18 11.76 33.24 -7.51
C ALA A 18 12.08 31.98 -8.33
N THR A 19 13.05 31.20 -7.86
CA THR A 19 13.31 29.86 -8.39
C THR A 19 12.10 28.99 -8.02
N LEU A 20 11.18 28.85 -8.97
CA LEU A 20 10.09 27.88 -8.86
C LEU A 20 10.73 26.50 -8.90
N LEU A 21 10.99 25.91 -7.74
CA LEU A 21 11.34 24.51 -7.61
C LEU A 21 10.13 23.69 -8.03
N PHE A 22 10.08 23.29 -9.30
CA PHE A 22 9.20 22.23 -9.73
C PHE A 22 9.70 20.94 -9.07
N VAL A 23 9.11 20.58 -7.95
CA VAL A 23 9.21 19.22 -7.45
C VAL A 23 8.45 18.35 -8.43
N VAL A 24 9.16 17.81 -9.41
CA VAL A 24 8.62 16.71 -10.24
C VAL A 24 8.56 15.52 -9.30
N GLY A 25 7.41 15.32 -8.64
CA GLY A 25 7.12 14.10 -7.93
C GLY A 25 7.15 12.97 -8.96
N CYS A 26 8.12 12.06 -8.85
CA CYS A 26 8.07 10.79 -9.57
C CYS A 26 6.83 10.05 -9.04
N ALA A 27 5.71 10.12 -9.74
CA ALA A 27 4.59 9.22 -9.53
C ALA A 27 5.06 7.83 -9.96
N SER A 28 5.45 6.98 -9.00
CA SER A 28 5.73 5.57 -9.27
C SER A 28 4.41 4.89 -9.66
N ASN A 29 4.43 4.08 -10.71
CA ASN A 29 3.29 3.26 -11.08
C ASN A 29 2.98 2.29 -9.94
N PRO A 30 1.68 2.02 -9.63
CA PRO A 30 1.31 1.04 -8.64
C PRO A 30 1.89 -0.34 -8.96
N THR A 31 2.37 -1.04 -7.94
CA THR A 31 2.97 -2.37 -8.07
C THR A 31 2.18 -3.42 -7.28
N ALA A 32 2.34 -4.69 -7.68
CA ALA A 32 1.76 -5.83 -6.97
C ALA A 32 2.73 -6.39 -5.89
N ASP A 33 3.39 -5.50 -5.17
CA ASP A 33 4.34 -5.89 -4.14
C ASP A 33 3.65 -6.59 -2.96
N THR A 34 4.40 -7.46 -2.30
CA THR A 34 3.95 -8.13 -1.08
C THR A 34 3.65 -7.10 0.01
N ILE A 35 2.50 -7.25 0.64
CA ILE A 35 2.12 -6.47 1.82
C ILE A 35 2.26 -7.37 3.05
N SER A 36 2.99 -6.91 4.05
CA SER A 36 3.30 -7.65 5.26
C SER A 36 2.67 -7.01 6.49
N GLY A 37 2.23 -7.84 7.42
CA GLY A 37 1.75 -7.43 8.73
C GLY A 37 2.35 -8.29 9.84
N GLU A 38 2.42 -7.74 11.03
CA GLU A 38 2.88 -8.45 12.22
C GLU A 38 1.69 -8.98 13.02
N ALA A 39 1.89 -10.13 13.67
CA ALA A 39 0.93 -10.67 14.61
C ALA A 39 1.32 -10.28 16.05
N PRO A 40 0.33 -9.93 16.89
CA PRO A 40 0.58 -9.70 18.32
C PRO A 40 1.23 -10.92 18.99
N SER A 41 2.05 -10.67 19.99
CA SER A 41 2.65 -11.73 20.80
C SER A 41 1.59 -12.54 21.55
N GLY A 42 1.89 -13.81 21.83
CA GLY A 42 1.02 -14.70 22.59
C GLY A 42 0.01 -15.50 21.77
N LEU A 43 -0.05 -15.31 20.47
CA LEU A 43 -0.86 -16.12 19.56
C LEU A 43 -0.06 -17.34 19.05
N SER A 44 -0.77 -18.44 18.80
CA SER A 44 -0.21 -19.58 18.07
C SER A 44 -0.28 -19.35 16.56
N ALA A 45 0.45 -20.12 15.78
CA ALA A 45 0.32 -20.09 14.33
C ALA A 45 -1.11 -20.41 13.86
N ALA A 46 -1.81 -21.31 14.53
CA ALA A 46 -3.20 -21.64 14.25
C ALA A 46 -4.14 -20.46 14.57
N ASP A 47 -3.88 -19.71 15.64
CA ASP A 47 -4.63 -18.50 15.97
C ASP A 47 -4.47 -17.43 14.89
N VAL A 48 -3.26 -17.24 14.39
CA VAL A 48 -2.98 -16.28 13.30
C VAL A 48 -3.71 -16.70 12.04
N GLN A 49 -3.65 -17.97 11.65
CA GLN A 49 -4.35 -18.46 10.47
C GLN A 49 -5.88 -18.28 10.60
N ALA A 50 -6.44 -18.54 11.78
CA ALA A 50 -7.87 -18.31 12.04
C ALA A 50 -8.25 -16.83 11.90
N ALA A 51 -7.39 -15.92 12.36
CA ALA A 51 -7.60 -14.47 12.19
C ALA A 51 -7.50 -14.02 10.73
N VAL A 52 -6.61 -14.65 9.94
CA VAL A 52 -6.54 -14.40 8.50
C VAL A 52 -7.86 -14.77 7.82
N LEU A 53 -8.42 -15.94 8.12
CA LEU A 53 -9.71 -16.35 7.60
C LEU A 53 -10.84 -15.40 8.00
N GLU A 54 -10.85 -14.93 9.23
CA GLU A 54 -11.83 -13.96 9.72
C GLU A 54 -11.71 -12.63 8.96
N GLY A 55 -10.50 -12.12 8.78
CA GLY A 55 -10.23 -10.90 8.02
C GLY A 55 -10.66 -11.01 6.56
N CYS A 56 -10.49 -12.17 5.93
CA CYS A 56 -10.97 -12.45 4.59
C CYS A 56 -12.48 -12.23 4.45
N GLY A 57 -13.25 -12.70 5.43
CA GLY A 57 -14.72 -12.60 5.39
C GLY A 57 -15.26 -11.19 5.49
N ALA A 58 -14.50 -10.24 6.05
CA ALA A 58 -14.97 -8.89 6.35
C ALA A 58 -15.44 -8.11 5.12
N ARG A 59 -14.79 -8.31 3.95
CA ARG A 59 -15.12 -7.62 2.69
C ARG A 59 -15.43 -8.54 1.54
N GLY A 60 -15.75 -9.80 1.83
CA GLY A 60 -16.20 -10.75 0.81
C GLY A 60 -15.10 -11.43 0.02
N TRP A 61 -13.88 -11.51 0.53
CA TRP A 61 -12.87 -12.40 -0.04
C TRP A 61 -13.27 -13.85 0.16
N ALA A 62 -13.15 -14.65 -0.88
CA ALA A 62 -13.28 -16.09 -0.80
C ALA A 62 -11.91 -16.69 -0.46
N CYS A 63 -11.75 -17.18 0.76
CA CYS A 63 -10.50 -17.71 1.26
C CYS A 63 -10.61 -19.17 1.60
N LYS A 64 -9.61 -19.96 1.20
CA LYS A 64 -9.49 -21.37 1.55
C LYS A 64 -8.09 -21.70 2.06
N VAL A 65 -8.03 -22.59 3.03
CA VAL A 65 -6.77 -23.10 3.58
C VAL A 65 -6.16 -24.07 2.55
N ILE A 66 -4.92 -23.80 2.15
CA ILE A 66 -4.13 -24.67 1.28
C ILE A 66 -3.30 -25.65 2.12
N ASP A 67 -2.65 -25.10 3.15
CA ASP A 67 -1.87 -25.86 4.13
C ASP A 67 -1.83 -25.10 5.47
N ASP A 68 -1.03 -25.56 6.42
CA ASP A 68 -0.92 -24.99 7.77
C ASP A 68 -0.32 -23.56 7.79
N LYS A 69 0.20 -23.08 6.67
CA LYS A 69 0.83 -21.75 6.55
C LYS A 69 0.19 -20.87 5.47
N THR A 70 -0.55 -21.45 4.53
CA THR A 70 -0.99 -20.77 3.33
C THR A 70 -2.51 -20.77 3.19
N ILE A 71 -3.06 -19.60 2.98
CA ILE A 71 -4.46 -19.38 2.61
C ILE A 71 -4.48 -18.73 1.23
N GLU A 72 -5.26 -19.29 0.31
CA GLU A 72 -5.54 -18.66 -0.98
C GLU A 72 -6.81 -17.81 -0.85
N GLY A 73 -6.69 -16.53 -1.18
CA GLY A 73 -7.81 -15.59 -1.19
C GLY A 73 -8.11 -15.09 -2.59
N SER A 74 -9.38 -14.96 -2.93
CA SER A 74 -9.79 -14.36 -4.20
C SER A 74 -11.00 -13.46 -4.03
N ILE A 75 -11.11 -12.46 -4.91
CA ILE A 75 -12.24 -11.53 -4.94
C ILE A 75 -12.53 -11.07 -6.36
N TRP A 76 -13.83 -10.93 -6.66
CA TRP A 76 -14.31 -10.19 -7.82
C TRP A 76 -14.81 -8.83 -7.36
N VAL A 77 -14.22 -7.76 -7.86
CA VAL A 77 -14.64 -6.39 -7.57
C VAL A 77 -15.54 -5.90 -8.69
N ARG A 78 -16.76 -5.56 -8.35
CA ARG A 78 -17.80 -5.08 -9.30
C ARG A 78 -18.06 -6.05 -10.46
N GLY A 79 -17.81 -7.35 -10.26
CA GLY A 79 -17.96 -8.35 -11.32
C GLY A 79 -17.01 -8.19 -12.51
N LYS A 80 -16.00 -7.32 -12.40
CA LYS A 80 -15.13 -6.93 -13.49
C LYS A 80 -13.65 -7.22 -13.24
N HIS A 81 -13.18 -6.96 -12.03
CA HIS A 81 -11.77 -7.12 -11.68
C HIS A 81 -11.59 -8.33 -10.77
N PHE A 82 -10.77 -9.26 -11.18
CA PHE A 82 -10.44 -10.44 -10.37
C PHE A 82 -9.06 -10.29 -9.73
N VAL A 83 -8.95 -10.65 -8.47
CA VAL A 83 -7.69 -10.72 -7.73
C VAL A 83 -7.59 -12.06 -7.01
N LYS A 84 -6.42 -12.67 -7.10
CA LYS A 84 -6.04 -13.83 -6.28
C LYS A 84 -4.74 -13.50 -5.56
N VAL A 85 -4.70 -13.82 -4.27
CA VAL A 85 -3.53 -13.66 -3.41
C VAL A 85 -3.25 -14.97 -2.66
N ASN A 86 -1.98 -15.17 -2.30
CA ASN A 86 -1.57 -16.16 -1.33
C ASN A 86 -1.16 -15.46 -0.04
N ILE A 87 -1.82 -15.80 1.05
CA ILE A 87 -1.54 -15.26 2.37
C ILE A 87 -0.75 -16.31 3.13
N VAL A 88 0.52 -16.04 3.36
CA VAL A 88 1.42 -16.92 4.11
C VAL A 88 1.57 -16.37 5.51
N SER A 89 1.27 -17.19 6.51
CA SER A 89 1.29 -16.76 7.90
C SER A 89 2.14 -17.66 8.79
N SER A 90 2.63 -17.08 9.86
CA SER A 90 3.30 -17.74 10.96
C SER A 90 2.73 -17.25 12.28
N GLN A 91 3.26 -17.70 13.38
CA GLN A 91 2.94 -17.18 14.71
C GLN A 91 3.25 -15.69 14.87
N TYR A 92 4.17 -15.12 14.06
CA TYR A 92 4.71 -13.77 14.25
C TYR A 92 4.24 -12.77 13.20
N SER A 93 3.85 -13.24 12.03
CA SER A 93 3.59 -12.36 10.88
C SER A 93 2.71 -13.02 9.83
N PHE A 94 2.24 -12.19 8.89
CA PHE A 94 1.59 -12.66 7.67
C PHE A 94 2.03 -11.82 6.48
N ASN A 95 2.06 -12.45 5.31
CA ASN A 95 2.40 -11.80 4.05
C ASN A 95 1.30 -12.05 3.04
N ILE A 96 0.85 -11.01 2.37
CA ILE A 96 -0.13 -11.09 1.29
C ILE A 96 0.63 -10.94 -0.03
N ASN A 97 0.72 -12.04 -0.78
CA ASN A 97 1.45 -12.11 -2.04
C ASN A 97 0.50 -12.13 -3.21
N TYR A 98 0.79 -11.35 -4.25
CA TYR A 98 0.08 -11.44 -5.51
C TYR A 98 0.20 -12.86 -6.09
N ALA A 99 -0.92 -13.42 -6.55
CA ALA A 99 -0.93 -14.73 -7.20
C ALA A 99 -1.46 -14.66 -8.64
N ASP A 100 -2.58 -13.97 -8.87
CA ASP A 100 -3.19 -13.84 -10.20
C ASP A 100 -4.16 -12.67 -10.24
N SER A 101 -4.50 -12.20 -11.44
CA SER A 101 -5.51 -11.17 -11.64
C SER A 101 -6.10 -11.21 -13.04
N GLU A 102 -7.30 -10.62 -13.20
CA GLU A 102 -7.95 -10.35 -14.48
C GLU A 102 -8.40 -8.89 -14.53
N ASN A 103 -8.24 -8.26 -15.69
CA ASN A 103 -8.60 -6.85 -15.95
C ASN A 103 -7.92 -5.83 -15.03
N LEU A 104 -6.68 -6.10 -14.62
CA LEU A 104 -5.88 -5.20 -13.81
C LEU A 104 -4.57 -4.77 -14.48
N GLU A 105 -4.42 -5.08 -15.77
CA GLU A 105 -3.24 -4.68 -16.56
C GLU A 105 -1.92 -5.07 -15.89
N TYR A 106 -1.88 -6.26 -15.27
CA TYR A 106 -0.68 -6.73 -14.60
C TYR A 106 0.43 -7.04 -15.61
N ASP A 107 1.60 -6.44 -15.39
CA ASP A 107 2.81 -6.68 -16.14
C ASP A 107 3.84 -7.38 -15.25
N PRO A 108 4.14 -8.67 -15.50
CA PRO A 108 5.11 -9.41 -14.68
C PRO A 108 6.56 -8.92 -14.84
N ASP A 109 6.90 -8.25 -15.94
CA ASP A 109 8.26 -7.76 -16.16
C ASP A 109 8.58 -6.54 -15.27
N THR A 110 7.59 -5.70 -15.01
CA THR A 110 7.72 -4.50 -14.19
C THR A 110 7.03 -4.61 -12.83
N ASN A 111 6.27 -5.68 -12.61
CA ASN A 111 5.40 -5.86 -11.44
C ASN A 111 4.37 -4.73 -11.27
N THR A 112 4.03 -4.04 -12.34
CA THR A 112 3.03 -2.97 -12.31
C THR A 112 1.62 -3.54 -12.46
N ILE A 113 0.66 -2.88 -11.83
CA ILE A 113 -0.73 -3.30 -11.80
C ILE A 113 -1.65 -2.09 -11.61
N HIS A 114 -2.91 -2.21 -12.01
CA HIS A 114 -3.91 -1.18 -11.75
C HIS A 114 -4.01 -0.82 -10.27
N GLY A 115 -4.10 0.48 -9.94
CA GLY A 115 -4.05 0.99 -8.56
C GLY A 115 -5.14 0.46 -7.62
N GLY A 116 -6.24 -0.06 -8.15
CA GLY A 116 -7.28 -0.72 -7.37
C GLY A 116 -6.76 -1.91 -6.56
N TYR A 117 -5.81 -2.67 -7.09
CA TYR A 117 -5.19 -3.81 -6.40
C TYR A 117 -4.62 -3.41 -5.04
N GLN A 118 -3.81 -2.35 -4.98
CA GLN A 118 -3.21 -1.89 -3.73
C GLN A 118 -4.27 -1.51 -2.69
N SER A 119 -5.32 -0.83 -3.11
CA SER A 119 -6.41 -0.44 -2.22
C SER A 119 -7.13 -1.64 -1.63
N TRP A 120 -7.44 -2.64 -2.45
CA TRP A 120 -8.16 -3.84 -2.00
C TRP A 120 -7.31 -4.70 -1.08
N VAL A 121 -6.03 -4.89 -1.38
CA VAL A 121 -5.11 -5.68 -0.55
C VAL A 121 -4.74 -4.94 0.74
N THR A 122 -4.61 -3.63 0.71
CA THR A 122 -4.43 -2.81 1.92
C THR A 122 -5.64 -2.90 2.86
N ASN A 123 -6.85 -2.90 2.31
CA ASN A 123 -8.06 -3.13 3.10
C ASN A 123 -8.08 -4.53 3.71
N LEU A 124 -7.71 -5.56 2.95
CA LEU A 124 -7.59 -6.93 3.46
C LEU A 124 -6.58 -7.03 4.60
N MET A 125 -5.42 -6.39 4.44
CA MET A 125 -4.39 -6.33 5.47
C MET A 125 -4.92 -5.70 6.77
N GLY A 126 -5.65 -4.59 6.66
CA GLY A 126 -6.27 -3.92 7.81
C GLY A 126 -7.32 -4.79 8.50
N ASP A 127 -8.14 -5.50 7.73
CA ASP A 127 -9.16 -6.41 8.27
C ASP A 127 -8.53 -7.61 9.00
N ILE A 128 -7.44 -8.16 8.47
CA ILE A 128 -6.66 -9.22 9.13
C ILE A 128 -6.03 -8.68 10.42
N ALA A 129 -5.41 -7.51 10.38
CA ALA A 129 -4.80 -6.88 11.56
C ALA A 129 -5.84 -6.65 12.67
N ASN A 130 -7.04 -6.21 12.33
CA ASN A 130 -8.13 -6.03 13.29
C ASN A 130 -8.59 -7.38 13.88
N ALA A 131 -8.67 -8.44 13.07
CA ALA A 131 -9.00 -9.77 13.55
C ALA A 131 -7.93 -10.31 14.51
N LEU A 132 -6.65 -10.08 14.22
CA LEU A 132 -5.53 -10.44 15.10
C LEU A 132 -5.60 -9.73 16.44
N LEU A 133 -5.92 -8.43 16.46
CA LEU A 133 -6.08 -7.66 17.70
C LEU A 133 -7.23 -8.18 18.56
N ARG A 134 -8.36 -8.52 17.95
CA ARG A 134 -9.49 -9.14 18.68
C ARG A 134 -9.11 -10.48 19.29
N LYS A 135 -8.32 -11.29 18.58
CA LYS A 135 -7.88 -12.61 19.05
C LYS A 135 -6.88 -12.52 20.21
N ALA A 136 -6.06 -11.49 20.23
CA ALA A 136 -5.06 -11.25 21.26
C ALA A 136 -5.63 -10.56 22.52
N ALA A 137 -6.85 -10.04 22.45
CA ALA A 137 -7.51 -9.36 23.57
C ALA A 137 -7.99 -10.33 24.66
#